data_42f6c2081beab6962126799f3ed1ab42
#
_entry.id   42f6c2081beab6962126799f3ed1ab42
#
_cell.length_a   1.000
_cell.length_b   1.000
_cell.length_c   1.000
_cell.angle_alpha   90.00
_cell.angle_beta   90.00
_cell.angle_gamma   90.00
#
_symmetry.space_group_name_H-M   'P 1'
#
loop_
_entity.id
_entity.type
_entity.pdbx_description
1 polymer ?
#
loop_
_entity_poly.entity_id
_entity_poly.type
_entity_poly.pdbx_seq_one_letter_code
_entity_poly.pdbx_strand_id
1 'polypeptide(L)'
;MCSWLFLFLDLSCLQKKGELFVMDYVPAMYATFWALVPPVVAIALALITKEVYSSLFLGILVGGLFYSGFSFEGTIVHIFQDGVVSVLSDSYNVGILIFLVILGAIVCLMNKAGGSAAFGRWASEHIKTRTGAQLATVALGVLIFIDDYFNCLTVGSVMRPVTDKHNISRAKLAYLIDATAAPVCIIAPISSWAAAVTGFVEGEDGLALFISAIPYNFYALLTIVMMVTIAILNIDFGSMKVHEDNAKNGDLFTTPDRPYGDGNDEVTVGNGGVKDMVIPILSLIVCCVIGMIWTGGFFEGENFVTAFSNSDASVGLAVGSAFALVITIALYVSRKVLGFKECMDCIPEGFKAMVPAIMILTFAWTLKAMTDSLGAAEFVAAIIKGSASGIVNLLPAIIFLVGCFLAFATGTSWGTFGILIPIVVDAFQATNPTLMTIAISACMAGAVCGDHCSPISDTTIMASAGAQCNHVNHVSTQLPYAVSVAAISFITYIVAGFVQSAWISLPVGIVLTLGYLIVMKKRSEA
;
A
#
# COMPACT_ATOMS: atom_id res chain seq x y z
N MET A 1 -45.31 28.02 -12.19
CA MET A 1 -44.05 27.27 -12.43
C MET A 1 -43.21 27.15 -11.15
N CYS A 2 -43.87 27.26 -9.99
CA CYS A 2 -43.24 27.12 -8.65
C CYS A 2 -43.85 26.00 -7.78
N SER A 3 -44.68 25.14 -8.36
CA SER A 3 -45.45 24.14 -7.60
C SER A 3 -44.90 22.71 -7.71
N TRP A 4 -43.79 22.48 -8.42
CA TRP A 4 -43.19 21.17 -8.62
C TRP A 4 -41.90 20.93 -7.81
N LEU A 5 -41.40 21.97 -7.11
CA LEU A 5 -40.17 21.87 -6.29
C LEU A 5 -40.45 21.50 -4.84
N PHE A 6 -41.72 21.49 -4.40
CA PHE A 6 -42.11 21.18 -3.02
C PHE A 6 -42.56 19.74 -2.78
N LEU A 7 -42.57 18.89 -3.80
CA LEU A 7 -42.95 17.48 -3.67
C LEU A 7 -41.75 16.56 -3.35
N PHE A 8 -40.54 17.07 -3.25
CA PHE A 8 -39.32 16.27 -3.03
C PHE A 8 -38.67 16.40 -1.65
N LEU A 9 -39.24 17.16 -0.74
CA LEU A 9 -38.67 17.31 0.60
C LEU A 9 -39.75 17.40 1.67
N ASP A 10 -40.48 16.30 1.91
CA ASP A 10 -41.18 16.16 3.19
C ASP A 10 -40.19 15.70 4.28
N LEU A 11 -39.30 16.63 4.64
CA LEU A 11 -38.31 16.47 5.72
C LEU A 11 -38.98 16.46 7.11
N SER A 12 -40.29 16.70 7.20
CA SER A 12 -41.03 16.69 8.46
C SER A 12 -41.32 15.29 9.00
N CYS A 13 -41.17 14.24 8.18
CA CYS A 13 -41.34 12.86 8.59
C CYS A 13 -40.08 12.26 9.23
N LEU A 14 -38.89 12.87 9.01
CA LEU A 14 -37.61 12.38 9.53
C LEU A 14 -37.28 12.85 10.94
N GLN A 15 -38.06 13.77 11.52
CA GLN A 15 -37.74 14.39 12.82
C GLN A 15 -38.55 13.83 14.01
N LYS A 16 -39.33 12.77 13.85
CA LYS A 16 -40.24 12.27 14.91
C LYS A 16 -39.99 10.84 15.41
N LYS A 17 -38.89 10.19 15.10
CA LYS A 17 -38.45 8.98 15.82
C LYS A 17 -36.94 8.92 15.82
N GLY A 18 -36.34 9.18 16.97
CA GLY A 18 -34.92 8.97 17.26
C GLY A 18 -34.56 7.48 17.37
N GLU A 19 -35.11 6.65 16.50
CA GLU A 19 -34.68 5.29 16.21
C GLU A 19 -34.45 5.27 14.70
N LEU A 20 -33.18 5.37 14.31
CA LEU A 20 -32.76 4.93 12.98
C LEU A 20 -33.26 3.49 12.84
N PHE A 21 -34.26 3.27 11.98
CA PHE A 21 -34.53 1.92 11.46
C PHE A 21 -33.30 1.54 10.62
N VAL A 22 -32.31 0.94 11.26
CA VAL A 22 -31.41 0.04 10.57
C VAL A 22 -32.29 -1.15 10.20
N MET A 23 -32.93 -1.07 9.05
CA MET A 23 -33.41 -2.31 8.43
C MET A 23 -32.14 -3.10 8.14
N ASP A 24 -32.03 -4.30 8.72
CA ASP A 24 -31.07 -5.32 8.30
C ASP A 24 -31.41 -5.70 6.84
N TYR A 25 -31.07 -4.78 5.92
CA TYR A 25 -31.25 -5.02 4.50
C TYR A 25 -30.11 -5.92 4.03
N VAL A 26 -30.41 -7.19 3.82
CA VAL A 26 -29.48 -8.13 3.21
C VAL A 26 -29.67 -8.06 1.69
N PRO A 27 -28.68 -7.60 0.93
CA PRO A 27 -28.77 -7.55 -0.52
C PRO A 27 -29.03 -8.95 -1.12
N ALA A 28 -29.81 -9.02 -2.19
CA ALA A 28 -30.07 -10.29 -2.88
C ALA A 28 -28.80 -10.98 -3.40
N MET A 29 -27.72 -10.23 -3.58
CA MET A 29 -26.41 -10.72 -4.05
C MET A 29 -25.39 -10.88 -2.91
N TYR A 30 -25.81 -10.78 -1.65
CA TYR A 30 -24.95 -10.89 -0.47
C TYR A 30 -24.26 -12.27 -0.40
N ALA A 31 -22.95 -12.24 -0.09
CA ALA A 31 -22.10 -13.43 0.06
C ALA A 31 -22.16 -14.38 -1.16
N THR A 32 -22.27 -13.83 -2.36
CA THR A 32 -22.25 -14.57 -3.63
C THR A 32 -21.07 -14.12 -4.50
N PHE A 33 -20.83 -14.82 -5.62
CA PHE A 33 -19.83 -14.40 -6.61
C PHE A 33 -19.99 -12.93 -7.06
N TRP A 34 -21.21 -12.40 -7.06
CA TRP A 34 -21.48 -11.02 -7.45
C TRP A 34 -20.84 -9.97 -6.54
N ALA A 35 -20.52 -10.33 -5.30
CA ALA A 35 -19.79 -9.45 -4.38
C ALA A 35 -18.38 -9.09 -4.88
N LEU A 36 -17.77 -9.91 -5.73
CA LEU A 36 -16.45 -9.67 -6.31
C LEU A 36 -16.47 -8.94 -7.65
N VAL A 37 -17.66 -8.73 -8.24
CA VAL A 37 -17.78 -8.08 -9.56
C VAL A 37 -17.44 -6.59 -9.54
N PRO A 38 -17.83 -5.76 -8.54
CA PRO A 38 -17.49 -4.35 -8.49
C PRO A 38 -15.99 -4.06 -8.59
N PRO A 39 -15.12 -4.66 -7.74
CA PRO A 39 -13.67 -4.44 -7.85
C PRO A 39 -13.10 -5.01 -9.17
N VAL A 40 -13.58 -6.16 -9.65
CA VAL A 40 -13.13 -6.72 -10.94
C VAL A 40 -13.43 -5.78 -12.10
N VAL A 41 -14.61 -5.15 -12.12
CA VAL A 41 -14.98 -4.15 -13.13
C VAL A 41 -14.04 -2.94 -13.05
N ALA A 42 -13.81 -2.38 -11.85
CA ALA A 42 -12.92 -1.24 -11.66
C ALA A 42 -11.50 -1.55 -12.16
N ILE A 43 -10.95 -2.69 -11.75
CA ILE A 43 -9.59 -3.11 -12.11
C ILE A 43 -9.46 -3.36 -13.63
N ALA A 44 -10.39 -4.12 -14.20
CA ALA A 44 -10.37 -4.41 -15.63
C ALA A 44 -10.44 -3.13 -16.47
N LEU A 45 -11.34 -2.21 -16.11
CA LEU A 45 -11.45 -0.93 -16.80
C LEU A 45 -10.19 -0.09 -16.63
N ALA A 46 -9.61 0.01 -15.43
CA ALA A 46 -8.39 0.79 -15.20
C ALA A 46 -7.20 0.25 -16.03
N LEU A 47 -7.06 -1.06 -16.14
CA LEU A 47 -6.00 -1.68 -16.95
C LEU A 47 -6.22 -1.52 -18.46
N ILE A 48 -7.46 -1.53 -18.92
CA ILE A 48 -7.81 -1.39 -20.34
C ILE A 48 -7.74 0.08 -20.77
N THR A 49 -8.41 0.96 -20.03
CA THR A 49 -8.56 2.38 -20.39
C THR A 49 -7.35 3.23 -20.01
N LYS A 50 -6.54 2.76 -19.06
CA LYS A 50 -5.45 3.51 -18.41
C LYS A 50 -5.95 4.76 -17.66
N GLU A 51 -7.22 4.77 -17.26
CA GLU A 51 -7.86 5.85 -16.53
C GLU A 51 -8.45 5.31 -15.21
N VAL A 52 -7.99 5.85 -14.08
CA VAL A 52 -8.29 5.31 -12.74
C VAL A 52 -9.61 5.83 -12.18
N TYR A 53 -9.85 7.15 -12.28
CA TYR A 53 -10.98 7.78 -11.59
C TYR A 53 -12.33 7.27 -12.09
N SER A 54 -12.53 7.26 -13.42
CA SER A 54 -13.77 6.76 -14.02
C SER A 54 -13.92 5.25 -13.81
N SER A 55 -12.84 4.51 -13.83
CA SER A 55 -12.83 3.06 -13.62
C SER A 55 -13.26 2.70 -12.20
N LEU A 56 -12.69 3.36 -11.17
CA LEU A 56 -13.10 3.20 -9.78
C LEU A 56 -14.56 3.62 -9.58
N PHE A 57 -14.96 4.77 -10.15
CA PHE A 57 -16.34 5.24 -10.05
C PHE A 57 -17.35 4.25 -10.66
N LEU A 58 -17.03 3.63 -11.80
CA LEU A 58 -17.90 2.61 -12.39
C LEU A 58 -17.97 1.35 -11.52
N GLY A 59 -16.88 0.92 -10.90
CA GLY A 59 -16.89 -0.16 -9.93
C GLY A 59 -17.78 0.16 -8.72
N ILE A 60 -17.65 1.36 -8.15
CA ILE A 60 -18.49 1.87 -7.06
C ILE A 60 -19.98 1.86 -7.46
N LEU A 61 -20.29 2.34 -8.67
CA LEU A 61 -21.65 2.35 -9.19
C LEU A 61 -22.23 0.94 -9.31
N VAL A 62 -21.46 -0.03 -9.82
CA VAL A 62 -21.86 -1.44 -9.90
C VAL A 62 -22.13 -2.00 -8.51
N GLY A 63 -21.26 -1.71 -7.53
CA GLY A 63 -21.45 -2.13 -6.15
C GLY A 63 -22.73 -1.58 -5.53
N GLY A 64 -22.98 -0.29 -5.66
CA GLY A 64 -24.20 0.34 -5.18
C GLY A 64 -25.48 -0.18 -5.86
N LEU A 65 -25.42 -0.47 -7.18
CA LEU A 65 -26.53 -1.08 -7.92
C LEU A 65 -26.85 -2.50 -7.43
N PHE A 66 -25.83 -3.31 -7.17
CA PHE A 66 -26.01 -4.67 -6.68
C PHE A 66 -26.53 -4.68 -5.25
N TYR A 67 -26.04 -3.77 -4.41
CA TYR A 67 -26.55 -3.62 -3.03
C TYR A 67 -28.02 -3.23 -3.00
N SER A 68 -28.40 -2.21 -3.78
CA SER A 68 -29.75 -1.64 -3.76
C SER A 68 -30.79 -2.43 -4.59
N GLY A 69 -30.41 -3.54 -5.23
CA GLY A 69 -31.29 -4.28 -6.16
C GLY A 69 -31.71 -3.46 -7.37
N PHE A 70 -30.80 -2.62 -7.88
CA PHE A 70 -30.99 -1.70 -9.01
C PHE A 70 -31.99 -0.54 -8.74
N SER A 71 -32.26 -0.22 -7.47
CA SER A 71 -32.98 0.99 -7.09
C SER A 71 -32.11 2.22 -7.30
N PHE A 72 -32.56 3.20 -8.05
CA PHE A 72 -31.80 4.44 -8.30
C PHE A 72 -31.53 5.21 -7.00
N GLU A 73 -32.57 5.44 -6.20
CA GLU A 73 -32.45 6.14 -4.91
C GLU A 73 -31.56 5.38 -3.94
N GLY A 74 -31.79 4.07 -3.77
CA GLY A 74 -30.98 3.20 -2.89
C GLY A 74 -29.51 3.18 -3.33
N THR A 75 -29.22 3.15 -4.63
CA THR A 75 -27.86 3.21 -5.17
C THR A 75 -27.15 4.51 -4.76
N ILE A 76 -27.80 5.66 -5.00
CA ILE A 76 -27.19 6.96 -4.68
C ILE A 76 -26.99 7.12 -3.18
N VAL A 77 -28.00 6.78 -2.37
CA VAL A 77 -27.89 6.87 -0.90
C VAL A 77 -26.74 5.99 -0.40
N HIS A 78 -26.67 4.72 -0.81
CA HIS A 78 -25.64 3.79 -0.38
C HIS A 78 -24.23 4.25 -0.79
N ILE A 79 -24.03 4.68 -2.03
CA ILE A 79 -22.73 5.18 -2.50
C ILE A 79 -22.26 6.40 -1.70
N PHE A 80 -23.15 7.37 -1.48
CA PHE A 80 -22.74 8.62 -0.83
C PHE A 80 -22.71 8.50 0.68
N GLN A 81 -23.72 7.93 1.31
CA GLN A 81 -23.81 7.87 2.77
C GLN A 81 -22.93 6.78 3.34
N ASP A 82 -23.10 5.53 2.89
CA ASP A 82 -22.38 4.37 3.42
C ASP A 82 -21.00 4.18 2.76
N GLY A 83 -20.81 4.77 1.57
CA GLY A 83 -19.54 4.84 0.86
C GLY A 83 -18.76 6.12 1.20
N VAL A 84 -18.84 7.14 0.33
CA VAL A 84 -17.97 8.34 0.36
C VAL A 84 -17.96 9.04 1.73
N VAL A 85 -19.13 9.33 2.30
CA VAL A 85 -19.21 10.04 3.59
C VAL A 85 -18.68 9.18 4.72
N SER A 86 -19.04 7.89 4.76
CA SER A 86 -18.57 6.97 5.77
C SER A 86 -17.05 6.86 5.77
N VAL A 87 -16.43 6.61 4.62
CA VAL A 87 -14.96 6.45 4.52
C VAL A 87 -14.19 7.75 4.81
N LEU A 88 -14.76 8.91 4.48
CA LEU A 88 -14.17 10.21 4.81
C LEU A 88 -14.47 10.67 6.25
N SER A 89 -15.36 10.00 6.96
CA SER A 89 -15.63 10.22 8.38
C SER A 89 -14.88 9.22 9.27
N ASP A 90 -14.25 8.22 8.69
CA ASP A 90 -13.43 7.27 9.42
C ASP A 90 -12.14 7.94 9.91
N SER A 91 -11.88 7.86 11.21
CA SER A 91 -10.75 8.54 11.85
C SER A 91 -9.40 8.04 11.34
N TYR A 92 -9.29 6.75 11.02
CA TYR A 92 -8.07 6.17 10.48
C TYR A 92 -7.76 6.72 9.09
N ASN A 93 -8.75 6.70 8.19
CA ASN A 93 -8.60 7.24 6.84
C ASN A 93 -8.25 8.73 6.86
N VAL A 94 -8.97 9.52 7.68
CA VAL A 94 -8.69 10.96 7.82
C VAL A 94 -7.29 11.22 8.35
N GLY A 95 -6.81 10.46 9.32
CA GLY A 95 -5.43 10.58 9.82
C GLY A 95 -4.39 10.35 8.74
N ILE A 96 -4.59 9.36 7.87
CA ILE A 96 -3.72 9.10 6.71
C ILE A 96 -3.78 10.27 5.69
N LEU A 97 -4.96 10.81 5.40
CA LEU A 97 -5.08 11.97 4.50
C LEU A 97 -4.37 13.21 5.07
N ILE A 98 -4.45 13.45 6.39
CA ILE A 98 -3.73 14.53 7.07
C ILE A 98 -2.22 14.33 6.92
N PHE A 99 -1.73 13.11 7.16
CA PHE A 99 -0.32 12.78 6.99
C PHE A 99 0.18 13.05 5.57
N LEU A 100 -0.58 12.63 4.54
CA LEU A 100 -0.28 12.91 3.13
C LEU A 100 -0.13 14.41 2.85
N VAL A 101 -1.07 15.22 3.31
CA VAL A 101 -1.07 16.68 3.12
C VAL A 101 0.16 17.32 3.77
N ILE A 102 0.46 16.93 5.01
CA ILE A 102 1.59 17.48 5.76
C ILE A 102 2.90 17.07 5.09
N LEU A 103 3.02 15.82 4.66
CA LEU A 103 4.21 15.36 3.92
C LEU A 103 4.38 16.12 2.60
N GLY A 104 3.30 16.33 1.85
CA GLY A 104 3.33 17.16 0.64
C GLY A 104 3.86 18.56 0.93
N ALA A 105 3.44 19.18 2.04
CA ALA A 105 3.96 20.49 2.47
C ALA A 105 5.45 20.44 2.81
N ILE A 106 5.92 19.41 3.54
CA ILE A 106 7.35 19.23 3.87
C ILE A 106 8.17 19.03 2.59
N VAL A 107 7.69 18.26 1.62
CA VAL A 107 8.35 18.06 0.32
C VAL A 107 8.43 19.38 -0.46
N CYS A 108 7.35 20.16 -0.50
CA CYS A 108 7.34 21.48 -1.12
C CYS A 108 8.39 22.41 -0.47
N LEU A 109 8.44 22.44 0.86
CA LEU A 109 9.43 23.21 1.62
C LEU A 109 10.87 22.80 1.28
N MET A 110 11.17 21.49 1.24
CA MET A 110 12.51 20.99 0.90
C MET A 110 12.93 21.35 -0.53
N ASN A 111 11.99 21.27 -1.47
CA ASN A 111 12.23 21.63 -2.86
C ASN A 111 12.48 23.15 -2.99
N LYS A 112 11.62 23.98 -2.40
CA LYS A 112 11.73 25.45 -2.44
C LYS A 112 12.97 25.97 -1.72
N ALA A 113 13.38 25.31 -0.63
CA ALA A 113 14.63 25.58 0.07
C ALA A 113 15.88 25.23 -0.76
N GLY A 114 15.75 24.37 -1.78
CA GLY A 114 16.86 23.85 -2.57
C GLY A 114 17.57 22.65 -1.94
N GLY A 115 17.01 22.10 -0.86
CA GLY A 115 17.54 20.95 -0.13
C GLY A 115 17.57 19.68 -0.98
N SER A 116 16.49 19.40 -1.69
CA SER A 116 16.37 18.23 -2.59
C SER A 116 17.40 18.26 -3.71
N ALA A 117 17.60 19.40 -4.36
CA ALA A 117 18.59 19.58 -5.41
C ALA A 117 20.03 19.45 -4.88
N ALA A 118 20.31 19.99 -3.68
CA ALA A 118 21.61 19.86 -3.02
C ALA A 118 21.91 18.40 -2.63
N PHE A 119 20.93 17.69 -2.12
CA PHE A 119 21.04 16.26 -1.80
C PHE A 119 21.27 15.42 -3.06
N GLY A 120 20.53 15.69 -4.14
CA GLY A 120 20.73 15.01 -5.42
C GLY A 120 22.14 15.18 -5.97
N ARG A 121 22.74 16.39 -5.85
CA ARG A 121 24.15 16.62 -6.22
C ARG A 121 25.11 15.83 -5.32
N TRP A 122 24.92 15.88 -4.01
CA TRP A 122 25.73 15.13 -3.05
C TRP A 122 25.63 13.62 -3.29
N ALA A 123 24.42 13.10 -3.49
CA ALA A 123 24.20 11.68 -3.75
C ALA A 123 24.87 11.23 -5.06
N SER A 124 24.87 12.06 -6.11
CA SER A 124 25.56 11.72 -7.37
C SER A 124 27.08 11.69 -7.26
N GLU A 125 27.66 12.37 -6.26
CA GLU A 125 29.10 12.29 -5.97
C GLU A 125 29.47 11.02 -5.20
N HIS A 126 28.56 10.48 -4.37
CA HIS A 126 28.79 9.34 -3.51
C HIS A 126 28.23 8.03 -4.09
N ILE A 127 27.05 8.07 -4.70
CA ILE A 127 26.42 6.95 -5.39
C ILE A 127 26.72 7.12 -6.89
N LYS A 128 27.68 6.36 -7.39
CA LYS A 128 28.20 6.54 -8.76
C LYS A 128 27.55 5.65 -9.80
N THR A 129 26.72 4.70 -9.38
CA THR A 129 26.16 3.70 -10.28
C THR A 129 24.65 3.62 -10.14
N ARG A 130 23.99 3.30 -11.25
CA ARG A 130 22.56 3.04 -11.30
C ARG A 130 22.14 1.90 -10.36
N THR A 131 22.93 0.82 -10.33
CA THR A 131 22.78 -0.29 -9.38
C THR A 131 22.87 0.20 -7.93
N GLY A 132 23.86 1.06 -7.62
CA GLY A 132 24.01 1.63 -6.29
C GLY A 132 22.82 2.46 -5.85
N ALA A 133 22.20 3.24 -6.75
CA ALA A 133 21.00 4.01 -6.46
C ALA A 133 19.79 3.10 -6.17
N GLN A 134 19.59 2.04 -6.94
CA GLN A 134 18.52 1.05 -6.69
C GLN A 134 18.74 0.32 -5.37
N LEU A 135 19.94 -0.18 -5.09
CA LEU A 135 20.25 -0.87 -3.83
C LEU A 135 20.14 0.05 -2.62
N ALA A 136 20.53 1.34 -2.75
CA ALA A 136 20.32 2.32 -1.69
C ALA A 136 18.83 2.58 -1.43
N THR A 137 17.99 2.59 -2.48
CA THR A 137 16.52 2.66 -2.35
C THR A 137 15.98 1.45 -1.59
N VAL A 138 16.37 0.25 -1.99
CA VAL A 138 15.98 -1.00 -1.31
C VAL A 138 16.43 -1.00 0.15
N ALA A 139 17.70 -0.62 0.41
CA ALA A 139 18.22 -0.58 1.78
C ALA A 139 17.46 0.41 2.66
N LEU A 140 17.14 1.60 2.14
CA LEU A 140 16.34 2.59 2.88
C LEU A 140 14.92 2.07 3.14
N GLY A 141 14.28 1.46 2.13
CA GLY A 141 12.96 0.85 2.28
C GLY A 141 12.95 -0.25 3.34
N VAL A 142 13.95 -1.13 3.33
CA VAL A 142 14.09 -2.18 4.38
C VAL A 142 14.34 -1.58 5.77
N LEU A 143 15.05 -0.46 5.88
CA LEU A 143 15.29 0.21 7.17
C LEU A 143 14.04 0.89 7.73
N ILE A 144 13.10 1.31 6.88
CA ILE A 144 11.82 1.92 7.28
C ILE A 144 10.74 0.84 7.30
N PHE A 145 10.91 -0.20 8.10
CA PHE A 145 10.04 -1.38 8.18
C PHE A 145 8.84 -1.22 9.14
N ILE A 146 8.70 -0.07 9.76
CA ILE A 146 7.80 0.16 10.90
C ILE A 146 6.35 0.18 10.43
N ASP A 147 6.10 0.89 9.34
CA ASP A 147 4.78 1.10 8.74
C ASP A 147 4.94 1.27 7.22
N ASP A 148 4.07 0.68 6.45
CA ASP A 148 4.14 0.65 4.99
C ASP A 148 3.76 1.98 4.34
N TYR A 149 2.79 2.72 4.88
CA TYR A 149 2.42 4.05 4.38
C TYR A 149 3.56 5.05 4.59
N PHE A 150 4.14 5.02 5.79
CA PHE A 150 5.31 5.83 6.11
C PHE A 150 6.50 5.48 5.21
N ASN A 151 6.73 4.20 4.95
CA ASN A 151 7.75 3.72 4.02
C ASN A 151 7.54 4.31 2.61
N CYS A 152 6.37 4.08 2.01
CA CYS A 152 6.06 4.52 0.65
C CYS A 152 6.38 6.00 0.41
N LEU A 153 5.93 6.84 1.29
CA LEU A 153 6.04 8.29 1.11
C LEU A 153 7.43 8.83 1.46
N THR A 154 8.05 8.28 2.52
CA THR A 154 9.36 8.73 2.97
C THR A 154 10.46 8.27 2.01
N VAL A 155 10.51 6.98 1.66
CA VAL A 155 11.51 6.45 0.70
C VAL A 155 11.37 7.17 -0.65
N GLY A 156 10.14 7.39 -1.12
CA GLY A 156 9.89 8.10 -2.35
C GLY A 156 10.44 9.53 -2.33
N SER A 157 10.14 10.29 -1.30
CA SER A 157 10.60 11.68 -1.18
C SER A 157 12.12 11.81 -1.09
N VAL A 158 12.78 10.86 -0.41
CA VAL A 158 14.24 10.83 -0.22
C VAL A 158 14.97 10.38 -1.49
N MET A 159 14.51 9.28 -2.10
CA MET A 159 15.26 8.61 -3.16
C MET A 159 14.95 9.13 -4.55
N ARG A 160 13.83 9.83 -4.75
CA ARG A 160 13.48 10.42 -6.05
C ARG A 160 14.58 11.30 -6.66
N PRO A 161 15.19 12.27 -5.96
CA PRO A 161 16.28 13.07 -6.53
C PRO A 161 17.49 12.22 -6.90
N VAL A 162 17.74 11.13 -6.19
CA VAL A 162 18.86 10.21 -6.45
C VAL A 162 18.58 9.37 -7.69
N THR A 163 17.40 8.76 -7.79
CA THR A 163 16.99 7.91 -8.91
C THR A 163 16.87 8.70 -10.21
N ASP A 164 16.32 9.91 -10.15
CA ASP A 164 16.22 10.82 -11.31
C ASP A 164 17.61 11.12 -11.88
N LYS A 165 18.57 11.42 -11.02
CA LYS A 165 19.94 11.73 -11.39
C LYS A 165 20.66 10.55 -12.06
N HIS A 166 20.23 9.32 -11.75
CA HIS A 166 20.79 8.10 -12.32
C HIS A 166 19.95 7.54 -13.48
N ASN A 167 19.03 8.33 -14.03
CA ASN A 167 18.14 7.94 -15.12
C ASN A 167 17.39 6.63 -14.85
N ILE A 168 16.87 6.46 -13.63
CA ILE A 168 15.98 5.38 -13.24
C ILE A 168 14.56 5.90 -13.40
N SER A 169 13.69 5.13 -14.05
CA SER A 169 12.31 5.56 -14.29
C SER A 169 11.52 5.73 -12.99
N ARG A 170 10.53 6.63 -13.00
CA ARG A 170 9.62 6.81 -11.86
C ARG A 170 8.83 5.55 -11.57
N ALA A 171 8.50 4.77 -12.59
CA ALA A 171 7.86 3.47 -12.45
C ALA A 171 8.76 2.46 -11.71
N LYS A 172 10.07 2.43 -12.00
CA LYS A 172 11.02 1.57 -11.29
C LYS A 172 11.19 2.01 -9.83
N LEU A 173 11.27 3.31 -9.58
CA LEU A 173 11.31 3.84 -8.22
C LEU A 173 10.04 3.44 -7.46
N ALA A 174 8.85 3.61 -8.04
CA ALA A 174 7.59 3.22 -7.43
C ALA A 174 7.55 1.71 -7.09
N TYR A 175 8.03 0.84 -7.99
CA TYR A 175 8.16 -0.58 -7.74
C TYR A 175 9.10 -0.89 -6.56
N LEU A 176 10.28 -0.25 -6.48
CA LEU A 176 11.22 -0.48 -5.37
C LEU A 176 10.65 -0.03 -4.03
N ILE A 177 9.88 1.06 -4.02
CA ILE A 177 9.18 1.56 -2.84
C ILE A 177 8.11 0.55 -2.39
N ASP A 178 7.17 0.22 -3.28
CA ASP A 178 6.05 -0.65 -2.99
C ASP A 178 6.50 -2.05 -2.55
N ALA A 179 7.48 -2.61 -3.26
CA ALA A 179 8.08 -3.90 -2.94
C ALA A 179 8.90 -3.91 -1.63
N THR A 180 9.27 -2.75 -1.07
CA THR A 180 9.91 -2.64 0.26
C THR A 180 8.96 -2.14 1.35
N ALA A 181 7.73 -1.80 1.02
CA ALA A 181 6.72 -1.37 2.00
C ALA A 181 6.03 -2.60 2.65
N ALA A 182 4.85 -2.98 2.21
CA ALA A 182 4.11 -4.10 2.77
C ALA A 182 4.91 -5.43 2.81
N PRO A 183 5.69 -5.83 1.76
CA PRO A 183 6.48 -7.05 1.83
C PRO A 183 7.57 -7.06 2.92
N VAL A 184 8.09 -5.91 3.32
CA VAL A 184 9.07 -5.83 4.40
C VAL A 184 8.37 -5.74 5.76
N CYS A 185 7.32 -4.94 5.89
CA CYS A 185 6.58 -4.78 7.14
C CYS A 185 5.98 -6.10 7.65
N ILE A 186 5.48 -6.97 6.74
CA ILE A 186 4.87 -8.27 7.09
C ILE A 186 5.87 -9.32 7.61
N ILE A 187 7.16 -9.10 7.46
CA ILE A 187 8.22 -9.98 8.00
C ILE A 187 9.04 -9.29 9.09
N ALA A 188 8.70 -8.07 9.46
CA ALA A 188 9.36 -7.32 10.51
C ALA A 188 8.66 -7.61 11.86
N PRO A 189 9.36 -8.19 12.85
CA PRO A 189 8.75 -8.59 14.13
C PRO A 189 8.32 -7.40 14.99
N ILE A 190 8.79 -6.20 14.67
CA ILE A 190 8.44 -4.94 15.34
C ILE A 190 7.85 -4.01 14.29
N SER A 191 6.58 -4.25 13.91
CA SER A 191 5.84 -3.44 12.93
C SER A 191 4.38 -3.35 13.33
N SER A 192 3.66 -2.38 12.79
CA SER A 192 2.20 -2.30 12.90
C SER A 192 1.50 -3.59 12.44
N TRP A 193 2.10 -4.30 11.49
CA TRP A 193 1.60 -5.56 10.95
C TRP A 193 1.72 -6.75 11.91
N ALA A 194 2.82 -6.84 12.67
CA ALA A 194 2.99 -7.88 13.69
C ALA A 194 1.89 -7.79 14.75
N ALA A 195 1.55 -6.57 15.16
CA ALA A 195 0.45 -6.32 16.10
C ALA A 195 -0.90 -6.79 15.56
N ALA A 196 -1.23 -6.39 14.32
CA ALA A 196 -2.50 -6.75 13.72
C ALA A 196 -2.67 -8.27 13.60
N VAL A 197 -1.63 -8.98 13.11
CA VAL A 197 -1.67 -10.45 12.99
C VAL A 197 -1.83 -11.10 14.37
N THR A 198 -1.13 -10.60 15.38
CA THR A 198 -1.26 -11.08 16.78
C THR A 198 -2.69 -10.94 17.29
N GLY A 199 -3.39 -9.85 16.95
CA GLY A 199 -4.77 -9.61 17.37
C GLY A 199 -5.81 -10.56 16.76
N PHE A 200 -5.48 -11.27 15.68
CA PHE A 200 -6.37 -12.23 15.04
C PHE A 200 -6.17 -13.68 15.50
N VAL A 201 -5.23 -13.94 16.41
CA VAL A 201 -4.93 -15.28 16.92
C VAL A 201 -5.39 -15.38 18.37
N GLU A 202 -6.59 -15.89 18.59
CA GLU A 202 -7.12 -16.10 19.93
C GLU A 202 -6.56 -17.39 20.54
N GLY A 203 -6.13 -17.33 21.81
CA GLY A 203 -5.74 -18.51 22.60
C GLY A 203 -4.29 -19.01 22.38
N GLU A 204 -3.50 -18.35 21.53
CA GLU A 204 -2.10 -18.65 21.27
C GLU A 204 -1.20 -17.42 21.55
N ASP A 205 0.12 -17.61 21.69
CA ASP A 205 1.07 -16.48 21.65
C ASP A 205 1.19 -15.99 20.20
N GLY A 206 0.36 -15.01 19.85
CA GLY A 206 0.27 -14.49 18.48
C GLY A 206 1.58 -13.92 17.96
N LEU A 207 2.41 -13.29 18.82
CA LEU A 207 3.73 -12.77 18.43
C LEU A 207 4.72 -13.90 18.13
N ALA A 208 4.74 -14.95 18.97
CA ALA A 208 5.59 -16.11 18.72
C ALA A 208 5.18 -16.82 17.43
N LEU A 209 3.89 -16.93 17.16
CA LEU A 209 3.35 -17.51 15.95
C LEU A 209 3.71 -16.66 14.71
N PHE A 210 3.58 -15.34 14.80
CA PHE A 210 4.01 -14.42 13.75
C PHE A 210 5.50 -14.59 13.42
N ILE A 211 6.37 -14.58 14.43
CA ILE A 211 7.82 -14.76 14.25
C ILE A 211 8.12 -16.13 13.62
N SER A 212 7.42 -17.18 14.05
CA SER A 212 7.57 -18.53 13.49
C SER A 212 7.11 -18.64 12.03
N ALA A 213 6.19 -17.76 11.61
CA ALA A 213 5.68 -17.70 10.25
C ALA A 213 6.63 -16.95 9.28
N ILE A 214 7.50 -16.07 9.78
CA ILE A 214 8.41 -15.25 8.95
C ILE A 214 9.23 -16.09 7.94
N PRO A 215 9.91 -17.20 8.33
CA PRO A 215 10.71 -17.99 7.39
C PRO A 215 9.91 -18.67 6.29
N TYR A 216 8.60 -18.77 6.45
CA TYR A 216 7.65 -19.31 5.47
C TYR A 216 6.97 -18.22 4.63
N ASN A 217 7.22 -16.91 4.90
CA ASN A 217 6.64 -15.84 4.09
C ASN A 217 7.40 -15.71 2.76
N PHE A 218 7.12 -16.68 1.86
CA PHE A 218 7.88 -16.81 0.63
C PHE A 218 7.71 -15.61 -0.29
N TYR A 219 6.50 -15.03 -0.39
CA TYR A 219 6.30 -13.88 -1.27
C TYR A 219 7.15 -12.68 -0.86
N ALA A 220 7.14 -12.31 0.41
CA ALA A 220 7.94 -11.21 0.92
C ALA A 220 9.46 -11.46 0.76
N LEU A 221 9.93 -12.63 1.16
CA LEU A 221 11.35 -12.99 1.09
C LEU A 221 11.84 -13.08 -0.37
N LEU A 222 11.06 -13.69 -1.26
CA LEU A 222 11.43 -13.82 -2.68
C LEU A 222 11.29 -12.49 -3.43
N THR A 223 10.42 -11.58 -3.01
CA THR A 223 10.35 -10.21 -3.54
C THR A 223 11.65 -9.45 -3.25
N ILE A 224 12.20 -9.57 -2.04
CA ILE A 224 13.51 -8.98 -1.71
C ILE A 224 14.62 -9.58 -2.58
N VAL A 225 14.64 -10.92 -2.73
CA VAL A 225 15.60 -11.60 -3.63
C VAL A 225 15.44 -11.11 -5.07
N MET A 226 14.21 -10.97 -5.55
CA MET A 226 13.90 -10.43 -6.89
C MET A 226 14.48 -9.02 -7.04
N MET A 227 14.14 -8.07 -6.15
CA MET A 227 14.59 -6.68 -6.22
C MET A 227 16.11 -6.55 -6.23
N VAL A 228 16.78 -7.24 -5.30
CA VAL A 228 18.26 -7.20 -5.21
C VAL A 228 18.89 -7.78 -6.46
N THR A 229 18.35 -8.89 -6.97
CA THR A 229 18.91 -9.58 -8.14
C THR A 229 18.72 -8.75 -9.42
N ILE A 230 17.52 -8.16 -9.65
CA ILE A 230 17.30 -7.31 -10.84
C ILE A 230 18.18 -6.05 -10.80
N ALA A 231 18.40 -5.47 -9.61
CA ALA A 231 19.27 -4.33 -9.44
C ALA A 231 20.75 -4.67 -9.75
N ILE A 232 21.26 -5.79 -9.21
CA ILE A 232 22.65 -6.23 -9.41
C ILE A 232 22.90 -6.65 -10.86
N LEU A 233 22.00 -7.43 -11.44
CA LEU A 233 22.14 -7.96 -12.80
C LEU A 233 21.69 -6.98 -13.89
N ASN A 234 21.12 -5.84 -13.52
CA ASN A 234 20.57 -4.81 -14.43
C ASN A 234 19.54 -5.41 -15.40
N ILE A 235 18.63 -6.21 -14.88
CA ILE A 235 17.60 -6.90 -15.67
C ILE A 235 16.29 -6.14 -15.55
N ASP A 236 15.69 -5.81 -16.69
CA ASP A 236 14.33 -5.32 -16.77
C ASP A 236 13.57 -6.11 -17.82
N PHE A 237 12.33 -6.50 -17.52
CA PHE A 237 11.47 -7.26 -18.41
C PHE A 237 10.02 -6.78 -18.34
N GLY A 238 9.18 -7.25 -19.28
CA GLY A 238 7.81 -6.79 -19.39
C GLY A 238 7.74 -5.30 -19.72
N SER A 239 6.66 -4.65 -19.27
CA SER A 239 6.45 -3.21 -19.48
C SER A 239 7.49 -2.34 -18.79
N MET A 240 8.08 -2.79 -17.67
CA MET A 240 9.14 -2.05 -16.98
C MET A 240 10.36 -1.80 -17.88
N LYS A 241 10.71 -2.76 -18.75
CA LYS A 241 11.84 -2.59 -19.67
C LYS A 241 11.69 -1.36 -20.55
N VAL A 242 10.49 -1.09 -21.07
CA VAL A 242 10.21 0.09 -21.90
C VAL A 242 10.44 1.37 -21.10
N HIS A 243 9.94 1.44 -19.87
CA HIS A 243 10.13 2.60 -18.99
C HIS A 243 11.61 2.83 -18.65
N GLU A 244 12.34 1.76 -18.39
CA GLU A 244 13.75 1.84 -18.06
C GLU A 244 14.63 2.20 -19.27
N ASP A 245 14.30 1.73 -20.46
CA ASP A 245 15.01 2.08 -21.68
C ASP A 245 14.75 3.55 -22.07
N ASN A 246 13.52 4.05 -21.88
CA ASN A 246 13.22 5.48 -22.05
C ASN A 246 13.94 6.33 -20.99
N ALA A 247 13.99 5.90 -19.75
CA ALA A 247 14.68 6.62 -18.69
C ALA A 247 16.18 6.75 -18.95
N LYS A 248 16.83 5.72 -19.51
CA LYS A 248 18.25 5.80 -19.96
C LYS A 248 18.46 6.89 -21.00
N ASN A 249 17.45 7.19 -21.81
CA ASN A 249 17.46 8.24 -22.83
C ASN A 249 16.97 9.60 -22.29
N GLY A 250 16.70 9.71 -20.98
CA GLY A 250 16.33 10.95 -20.30
C GLY A 250 14.82 11.15 -20.08
N ASP A 251 13.94 10.25 -20.57
CA ASP A 251 12.51 10.28 -20.30
C ASP A 251 12.17 9.38 -19.10
N LEU A 252 12.04 9.98 -17.93
CA LEU A 252 11.78 9.28 -16.67
C LEU A 252 10.32 8.79 -16.54
N PHE A 253 9.39 9.29 -17.36
CA PHE A 253 7.95 9.07 -17.21
C PHE A 253 7.37 8.15 -18.27
N THR A 254 7.91 8.12 -19.48
CA THR A 254 7.47 7.32 -20.64
C THR A 254 6.13 7.75 -21.23
N THR A 255 5.16 8.16 -20.41
CA THR A 255 3.83 8.60 -20.86
C THR A 255 3.67 10.12 -20.68
N PRO A 256 2.81 10.77 -21.48
CA PRO A 256 2.57 12.21 -21.35
C PRO A 256 1.77 12.59 -20.10
N ASP A 257 1.05 11.63 -19.50
CA ASP A 257 0.25 11.86 -18.31
C ASP A 257 1.14 11.93 -17.07
N ARG A 258 1.17 13.11 -16.43
CA ARG A 258 2.03 13.46 -15.30
C ARG A 258 1.20 14.10 -14.19
N PRO A 259 0.43 13.31 -13.42
CA PRO A 259 -0.50 13.83 -12.43
C PRO A 259 0.17 14.64 -11.31
N TYR A 260 1.47 14.45 -11.10
CA TYR A 260 2.27 15.19 -10.11
C TYR A 260 3.14 16.29 -10.72
N GLY A 261 2.90 16.67 -11.99
CA GLY A 261 3.69 17.65 -12.73
C GLY A 261 5.00 17.07 -13.30
N ASP A 262 5.67 17.87 -14.14
CA ASP A 262 6.91 17.45 -14.82
C ASP A 262 8.14 17.44 -13.90
N GLY A 263 8.00 17.89 -12.65
CA GLY A 263 9.14 18.12 -11.76
C GLY A 263 10.05 19.27 -12.22
N ASN A 264 9.73 19.87 -13.36
CA ASN A 264 10.45 20.98 -13.98
C ASN A 264 9.79 22.34 -13.74
N ASP A 265 8.72 22.40 -12.91
CA ASP A 265 8.26 23.69 -12.46
C ASP A 265 9.49 24.42 -11.91
N GLU A 266 9.84 25.56 -12.50
CA GLU A 266 10.90 26.44 -12.05
C GLU A 266 10.58 26.94 -10.63
N VAL A 267 10.62 26.01 -9.69
CA VAL A 267 10.76 26.37 -8.29
C VAL A 267 12.09 27.07 -8.22
N THR A 268 12.06 28.37 -7.98
CA THR A 268 13.26 29.13 -7.66
C THR A 268 14.01 28.37 -6.60
N VAL A 269 15.01 27.62 -7.02
CA VAL A 269 15.77 26.73 -6.15
C VAL A 269 16.52 27.63 -5.18
N GLY A 270 16.10 27.62 -3.93
CA GLY A 270 16.80 28.32 -2.87
C GLY A 270 18.27 27.85 -2.78
N ASN A 271 19.12 28.63 -2.16
CA ASN A 271 20.54 28.31 -1.95
C ASN A 271 20.76 27.32 -0.77
N GLY A 272 19.78 26.48 -0.47
CA GLY A 272 19.86 25.48 0.59
C GLY A 272 20.92 24.41 0.31
N GLY A 273 21.44 23.82 1.39
CA GLY A 273 22.39 22.73 1.35
C GLY A 273 21.74 21.38 1.65
N VAL A 274 22.54 20.32 1.65
CA VAL A 274 22.13 18.95 1.98
C VAL A 274 21.39 18.86 3.33
N LYS A 275 21.79 19.68 4.31
CA LYS A 275 21.14 19.74 5.64
C LYS A 275 19.67 20.17 5.57
N ASP A 276 19.29 20.93 4.54
CA ASP A 276 17.93 21.42 4.33
C ASP A 276 16.99 20.36 3.72
N MET A 277 17.49 19.18 3.43
CA MET A 277 16.72 17.99 3.16
C MET A 277 16.86 16.98 4.31
N VAL A 278 18.09 16.71 4.75
CA VAL A 278 18.35 15.64 5.73
C VAL A 278 17.68 15.92 7.10
N ILE A 279 17.75 17.17 7.59
CA ILE A 279 17.18 17.50 8.92
C ILE A 279 15.65 17.39 8.92
N PRO A 280 14.90 17.97 7.95
CA PRO A 280 13.45 17.74 7.85
C PRO A 280 13.04 16.26 7.82
N ILE A 281 13.75 15.44 7.03
CA ILE A 281 13.45 14.01 6.93
C ILE A 281 13.77 13.27 8.24
N LEU A 282 14.91 13.52 8.85
CA LEU A 282 15.23 12.94 10.17
C LEU A 282 14.23 13.40 11.23
N SER A 283 13.80 14.67 11.20
CA SER A 283 12.75 15.18 12.09
C SER A 283 11.43 14.46 11.84
N LEU A 284 11.06 14.22 10.57
CA LEU A 284 9.86 13.47 10.21
C LEU A 284 9.92 12.04 10.77
N ILE A 285 11.02 11.31 10.51
CA ILE A 285 11.21 9.95 11.01
C ILE A 285 11.11 9.90 12.54
N VAL A 286 11.87 10.74 13.23
CA VAL A 286 11.91 10.74 14.69
C VAL A 286 10.54 11.12 15.29
N CYS A 287 9.89 12.16 14.76
CA CYS A 287 8.59 12.59 15.27
C CYS A 287 7.48 11.56 14.99
N CYS A 288 7.49 10.91 13.82
CA CYS A 288 6.53 9.85 13.52
C CYS A 288 6.74 8.61 14.39
N VAL A 289 7.99 8.19 14.60
CA VAL A 289 8.33 7.08 15.53
C VAL A 289 7.85 7.41 16.95
N ILE A 290 8.11 8.63 17.44
CA ILE A 290 7.63 9.08 18.76
C ILE A 290 6.09 9.11 18.78
N GLY A 291 5.45 9.60 17.73
CA GLY A 291 3.99 9.61 17.62
C GLY A 291 3.38 8.21 17.69
N MET A 292 3.98 7.24 17.00
CA MET A 292 3.52 5.84 17.01
C MET A 292 3.68 5.21 18.41
N ILE A 293 4.85 5.29 19.03
CA ILE A 293 5.03 4.71 20.37
C ILE A 293 4.21 5.44 21.44
N TRP A 294 3.92 6.73 21.24
CA TRP A 294 3.03 7.49 22.12
C TRP A 294 1.59 6.95 22.05
N THR A 295 1.04 6.75 20.86
CA THR A 295 -0.30 6.18 20.70
C THR A 295 -0.38 4.74 21.22
N GLY A 296 0.72 4.00 21.23
CA GLY A 296 0.79 2.64 21.75
C GLY A 296 1.08 2.51 23.25
N GLY A 297 1.11 3.63 24.01
CA GLY A 297 1.19 3.60 25.48
C GLY A 297 2.62 3.55 26.05
N PHE A 298 3.67 3.81 25.27
CA PHE A 298 5.05 3.81 25.75
C PHE A 298 5.28 4.71 26.97
N PHE A 299 4.70 5.91 26.93
CA PHE A 299 4.82 6.88 28.04
C PHE A 299 3.90 6.56 29.22
N GLU A 300 3.03 5.57 29.10
CA GLU A 300 2.17 5.02 30.16
C GLU A 300 2.79 3.80 30.85
N GLY A 301 3.96 3.36 30.36
CA GLY A 301 4.75 2.28 30.97
C GLY A 301 4.87 0.99 30.15
N GLU A 302 4.30 0.96 28.94
CA GLU A 302 4.50 -0.17 28.03
C GLU A 302 5.95 -0.22 27.53
N ASN A 303 6.44 -1.44 27.28
CA ASN A 303 7.75 -1.57 26.65
C ASN A 303 7.71 -1.15 25.18
N PHE A 304 8.89 -0.85 24.61
CA PHE A 304 9.00 -0.33 23.24
C PHE A 304 8.33 -1.23 22.18
N VAL A 305 8.49 -2.54 22.29
CA VAL A 305 7.93 -3.50 21.32
C VAL A 305 6.41 -3.53 21.42
N THR A 306 5.86 -3.62 22.63
CA THR A 306 4.41 -3.60 22.87
C THR A 306 3.80 -2.26 22.44
N ALA A 307 4.45 -1.14 22.78
CA ALA A 307 3.98 0.18 22.37
C ALA A 307 3.95 0.33 20.85
N PHE A 308 4.95 -0.21 20.15
CA PHE A 308 4.93 -0.24 18.69
C PHE A 308 3.79 -1.11 18.16
N SER A 309 3.62 -2.28 18.73
CA SER A 309 2.56 -3.21 18.35
C SER A 309 1.14 -2.62 18.53
N ASN A 310 0.94 -1.86 19.59
CA ASN A 310 -0.35 -1.24 19.91
C ASN A 310 -0.54 0.16 19.29
N SER A 311 0.38 0.60 18.43
CA SER A 311 0.34 1.95 17.87
C SER A 311 -0.85 2.16 16.94
N ASP A 312 -1.51 3.32 17.05
CA ASP A 312 -2.41 3.85 16.03
C ASP A 312 -1.58 4.63 15.00
N ALA A 313 -1.27 3.98 13.88
CA ALA A 313 -0.43 4.57 12.84
C ALA A 313 -1.05 5.86 12.27
N SER A 314 -2.37 5.93 12.08
CA SER A 314 -3.02 7.09 11.49
C SER A 314 -2.86 8.34 12.37
N VAL A 315 -3.10 8.22 13.67
CA VAL A 315 -2.92 9.30 14.64
C VAL A 315 -1.45 9.59 14.86
N GLY A 316 -0.62 8.56 15.04
CA GLY A 316 0.82 8.69 15.28
C GLY A 316 1.55 9.40 14.15
N LEU A 317 1.24 9.05 12.89
CA LEU A 317 1.82 9.67 11.71
C LEU A 317 1.31 11.11 11.50
N ALA A 318 0.01 11.36 11.68
CA ALA A 318 -0.55 12.71 11.55
C ALA A 318 0.08 13.68 12.57
N VAL A 319 0.13 13.29 13.84
CA VAL A 319 0.71 14.11 14.92
C VAL A 319 2.22 14.26 14.74
N GLY A 320 2.94 13.15 14.48
CA GLY A 320 4.39 13.17 14.27
C GLY A 320 4.80 14.06 13.10
N SER A 321 4.11 13.95 11.96
CA SER A 321 4.38 14.80 10.79
C SER A 321 4.07 16.27 11.04
N ALA A 322 3.02 16.59 11.81
CA ALA A 322 2.71 17.96 12.20
C ALA A 322 3.86 18.59 13.03
N PHE A 323 4.41 17.88 14.01
CA PHE A 323 5.60 18.34 14.72
C PHE A 323 6.81 18.51 13.81
N ALA A 324 7.04 17.57 12.90
CA ALA A 324 8.13 17.65 11.92
C ALA A 324 7.98 18.87 10.98
N LEU A 325 6.76 19.20 10.57
CA LEU A 325 6.46 20.39 9.78
C LEU A 325 6.83 21.66 10.55
N VAL A 326 6.42 21.77 11.82
CA VAL A 326 6.76 22.91 12.70
C VAL A 326 8.27 23.04 12.85
N ILE A 327 8.98 21.93 13.11
CA ILE A 327 10.45 21.91 13.22
C ILE A 327 11.09 22.36 11.90
N THR A 328 10.59 21.89 10.76
CA THR A 328 11.10 22.26 9.43
C THR A 328 10.91 23.74 9.15
N ILE A 329 9.74 24.31 9.43
CA ILE A 329 9.48 25.74 9.27
C ILE A 329 10.39 26.55 10.19
N ALA A 330 10.48 26.19 11.47
CA ALA A 330 11.37 26.85 12.43
C ALA A 330 12.84 26.82 11.99
N LEU A 331 13.31 25.69 11.46
CA LEU A 331 14.65 25.52 10.91
C LEU A 331 14.90 26.50 9.75
N TYR A 332 13.99 26.54 8.76
CA TYR A 332 14.20 27.37 7.57
C TYR A 332 14.11 28.86 7.87
N VAL A 333 13.16 29.27 8.70
CA VAL A 333 13.00 30.68 9.11
C VAL A 333 14.20 31.13 9.97
N SER A 334 14.65 30.35 10.95
CA SER A 334 15.78 30.71 11.82
C SER A 334 17.10 30.79 11.03
N ARG A 335 17.31 29.93 10.06
CA ARG A 335 18.48 29.93 9.19
C ARG A 335 18.35 30.88 8.00
N LYS A 336 17.22 31.58 7.87
CA LYS A 336 16.95 32.50 6.75
C LYS A 336 17.06 31.85 5.37
N VAL A 337 16.75 30.54 5.29
CA VAL A 337 16.69 29.80 4.01
C VAL A 337 15.41 30.15 3.28
N LEU A 338 14.28 30.19 4.00
CA LEU A 338 12.97 30.68 3.52
C LEU A 338 12.39 31.68 4.53
N GLY A 339 11.62 32.64 4.02
CA GLY A 339 10.79 33.49 4.86
C GLY A 339 9.55 32.77 5.39
N PHE A 340 8.98 33.25 6.52
CA PHE A 340 7.79 32.62 7.10
C PHE A 340 6.61 32.56 6.12
N LYS A 341 6.39 33.64 5.35
CA LYS A 341 5.33 33.67 4.33
C LYS A 341 5.55 32.60 3.25
N GLU A 342 6.78 32.45 2.78
CA GLU A 342 7.14 31.43 1.78
C GLU A 342 6.90 30.02 2.31
N CYS A 343 7.15 29.80 3.61
CA CYS A 343 6.83 28.52 4.25
C CYS A 343 5.31 28.27 4.29
N MET A 344 4.51 29.30 4.62
CA MET A 344 3.06 29.18 4.64
C MET A 344 2.47 28.92 3.25
N ASP A 345 3.02 29.52 2.21
CA ASP A 345 2.61 29.28 0.83
C ASP A 345 2.86 27.82 0.38
N CYS A 346 3.84 27.13 0.97
CA CYS A 346 4.09 25.70 0.68
C CYS A 346 3.01 24.75 1.22
N ILE A 347 2.22 25.14 2.21
CA ILE A 347 1.17 24.28 2.78
C ILE A 347 0.08 23.97 1.74
N PRO A 348 -0.59 24.99 1.13
CA PRO A 348 -1.57 24.74 0.10
C PRO A 348 -0.96 24.11 -1.18
N GLU A 349 0.29 24.42 -1.52
CA GLU A 349 0.95 23.78 -2.67
C GLU A 349 1.21 22.28 -2.40
N GLY A 350 1.62 21.93 -1.19
CA GLY A 350 1.77 20.53 -0.79
C GLY A 350 0.43 19.77 -0.79
N PHE A 351 -0.66 20.42 -0.35
CA PHE A 351 -2.00 19.85 -0.45
C PHE A 351 -2.38 19.56 -1.91
N LYS A 352 -2.21 20.54 -2.80
CA LYS A 352 -2.49 20.37 -4.24
C LYS A 352 -1.69 19.21 -4.85
N ALA A 353 -0.42 19.07 -4.46
CA ALA A 353 0.44 17.99 -4.95
C ALA A 353 -0.07 16.59 -4.54
N MET A 354 -0.81 16.47 -3.43
CA MET A 354 -1.34 15.19 -2.94
C MET A 354 -2.79 14.92 -3.39
N VAL A 355 -3.47 15.89 -4.04
CA VAL A 355 -4.85 15.69 -4.51
C VAL A 355 -5.05 14.43 -5.34
N PRO A 356 -4.17 14.06 -6.29
CA PRO A 356 -4.35 12.82 -7.05
C PRO A 356 -4.41 11.58 -6.15
N ALA A 357 -3.50 11.45 -5.19
CA ALA A 357 -3.48 10.32 -4.25
C ALA A 357 -4.73 10.32 -3.34
N ILE A 358 -5.11 11.47 -2.79
CA ILE A 358 -6.30 11.63 -1.95
C ILE A 358 -7.56 11.19 -2.68
N MET A 359 -7.73 11.60 -3.95
CA MET A 359 -8.89 11.21 -4.76
C MET A 359 -8.92 9.72 -5.03
N ILE A 360 -7.79 9.12 -5.41
CA ILE A 360 -7.74 7.68 -5.71
C ILE A 360 -8.02 6.88 -4.42
N LEU A 361 -7.41 7.25 -3.29
CA LEU A 361 -7.67 6.62 -1.98
C LEU A 361 -9.15 6.71 -1.59
N THR A 362 -9.77 7.88 -1.72
CA THR A 362 -11.20 8.06 -1.41
C THR A 362 -12.07 7.12 -2.25
N PHE A 363 -11.81 7.00 -3.54
CA PHE A 363 -12.56 6.10 -4.40
C PHE A 363 -12.27 4.63 -4.12
N ALA A 364 -11.01 4.28 -3.83
CA ALA A 364 -10.63 2.91 -3.48
C ALA A 364 -11.31 2.44 -2.17
N TRP A 365 -11.28 3.26 -1.12
CA TRP A 365 -11.98 2.98 0.13
C TRP A 365 -13.51 2.91 -0.05
N THR A 366 -14.07 3.78 -0.91
CA THR A 366 -15.50 3.72 -1.24
C THR A 366 -15.83 2.42 -1.97
N LEU A 367 -15.02 2.00 -2.94
CA LEU A 367 -15.19 0.73 -3.64
C LEU A 367 -15.08 -0.46 -2.67
N LYS A 368 -14.12 -0.40 -1.74
CA LYS A 368 -13.99 -1.39 -0.67
C LYS A 368 -15.27 -1.47 0.17
N ALA A 369 -15.81 -0.33 0.63
CA ALA A 369 -17.06 -0.29 1.40
C ALA A 369 -18.23 -0.91 0.63
N MET A 370 -18.34 -0.65 -0.69
CA MET A 370 -19.35 -1.29 -1.55
C MET A 370 -19.14 -2.81 -1.67
N THR A 371 -17.91 -3.27 -1.73
CA THR A 371 -17.55 -4.69 -1.82
C THR A 371 -17.83 -5.42 -0.50
N ASP A 372 -17.48 -4.80 0.62
CA ASP A 372 -17.72 -5.32 1.97
C ASP A 372 -19.23 -5.44 2.26
N SER A 373 -20.02 -4.43 1.88
CA SER A 373 -21.48 -4.44 2.06
C SER A 373 -22.19 -5.56 1.26
N LEU A 374 -21.54 -6.08 0.22
CA LEU A 374 -22.00 -7.24 -0.55
C LEU A 374 -21.54 -8.58 0.03
N GLY A 375 -20.79 -8.62 1.12
CA GLY A 375 -20.34 -9.85 1.76
C GLY A 375 -19.26 -10.59 0.96
N ALA A 376 -18.29 -9.90 0.37
CA ALA A 376 -17.19 -10.53 -0.37
C ALA A 376 -16.35 -11.45 0.52
N ALA A 377 -16.10 -11.05 1.75
CA ALA A 377 -15.38 -11.81 2.75
C ALA A 377 -16.08 -13.13 3.10
N GLU A 378 -17.39 -13.07 3.37
CA GLU A 378 -18.23 -14.24 3.70
C GLU A 378 -18.30 -15.23 2.53
N PHE A 379 -18.36 -14.72 1.29
CA PHE A 379 -18.32 -15.57 0.10
C PHE A 379 -17.02 -16.37 0.02
N VAL A 380 -15.87 -15.71 0.21
CA VAL A 380 -14.56 -16.36 0.16
C VAL A 380 -14.38 -17.34 1.32
N ALA A 381 -14.80 -16.96 2.53
CA ALA A 381 -14.78 -17.85 3.70
C ALA A 381 -15.59 -19.14 3.47
N ALA A 382 -16.75 -19.05 2.82
CA ALA A 382 -17.58 -20.20 2.49
C ALA A 382 -16.88 -21.17 1.50
N ILE A 383 -16.14 -20.63 0.51
CA ILE A 383 -15.35 -21.44 -0.43
C ILE A 383 -14.25 -22.22 0.30
N ILE A 384 -13.51 -21.57 1.22
CA ILE A 384 -12.41 -22.20 1.96
C ILE A 384 -12.94 -23.32 2.85
N LYS A 385 -13.99 -23.06 3.64
CA LYS A 385 -14.61 -24.05 4.53
C LYS A 385 -15.14 -25.28 3.77
N GLY A 386 -15.62 -25.09 2.54
CA GLY A 386 -16.11 -26.19 1.69
C GLY A 386 -14.99 -27.06 1.10
N SER A 387 -13.75 -26.60 1.05
CA SER A 387 -12.64 -27.25 0.35
C SER A 387 -11.76 -28.13 1.26
N ALA A 388 -11.92 -28.11 2.57
CA ALA A 388 -10.96 -28.62 3.56
C ALA A 388 -10.85 -30.16 3.69
N SER A 389 -11.72 -30.96 3.10
CA SER A 389 -11.70 -32.43 3.28
C SER A 389 -10.99 -33.16 2.14
N GLY A 390 -9.67 -33.37 2.27
CA GLY A 390 -8.92 -34.29 1.41
C GLY A 390 -7.54 -33.84 0.91
N ILE A 391 -7.18 -32.54 1.03
CA ILE A 391 -5.94 -32.00 0.42
C ILE A 391 -5.13 -31.16 1.44
N VAL A 392 -5.02 -31.66 2.67
CA VAL A 392 -4.45 -30.90 3.82
C VAL A 392 -3.07 -30.31 3.53
N ASN A 393 -2.18 -31.07 2.87
CA ASN A 393 -0.83 -30.61 2.56
C ASN A 393 -0.77 -29.56 1.42
N LEU A 394 -1.82 -29.42 0.62
CA LEU A 394 -1.93 -28.37 -0.41
C LEU A 394 -2.63 -27.12 0.10
N LEU A 395 -3.27 -27.17 1.28
CA LEU A 395 -4.01 -26.04 1.83
C LEU A 395 -3.18 -24.75 1.93
N PRO A 396 -1.90 -24.73 2.35
CA PRO A 396 -1.13 -23.49 2.37
C PRO A 396 -1.01 -22.86 0.97
N ALA A 397 -0.81 -23.64 -0.07
CA ALA A 397 -0.75 -23.11 -1.44
C ALA A 397 -2.12 -22.59 -1.92
N ILE A 398 -3.20 -23.29 -1.59
CA ILE A 398 -4.57 -22.84 -1.91
C ILE A 398 -4.89 -21.55 -1.15
N ILE A 399 -4.59 -21.48 0.14
CA ILE A 399 -4.80 -20.30 0.99
C ILE A 399 -4.01 -19.11 0.45
N PHE A 400 -2.76 -19.31 0.02
CA PHE A 400 -1.97 -18.27 -0.65
C PHE A 400 -2.70 -17.72 -1.88
N LEU A 401 -3.20 -18.58 -2.78
CA LEU A 401 -3.94 -18.12 -3.96
C LEU A 401 -5.24 -17.39 -3.60
N VAL A 402 -5.97 -17.90 -2.64
CA VAL A 402 -7.21 -17.25 -2.17
C VAL A 402 -6.89 -15.89 -1.58
N GLY A 403 -5.83 -15.78 -0.76
CA GLY A 403 -5.34 -14.52 -0.21
C GLY A 403 -4.94 -13.54 -1.31
N CYS A 404 -4.18 -14.00 -2.33
CA CYS A 404 -3.83 -13.19 -3.50
C CYS A 404 -5.07 -12.65 -4.21
N PHE A 405 -6.05 -13.51 -4.48
CA PHE A 405 -7.25 -13.10 -5.18
C PHE A 405 -8.11 -12.14 -4.37
N LEU A 406 -8.30 -12.43 -3.08
CA LEU A 406 -9.13 -11.59 -2.20
C LEU A 406 -8.49 -10.21 -2.02
N ALA A 407 -7.19 -10.14 -1.69
CA ALA A 407 -6.49 -8.87 -1.52
C ALA A 407 -6.42 -8.06 -2.82
N PHE A 408 -6.21 -8.73 -3.96
CA PHE A 408 -6.26 -8.07 -5.27
C PHE A 408 -7.63 -7.46 -5.55
N ALA A 409 -8.71 -8.15 -5.21
CA ALA A 409 -10.08 -7.72 -5.45
C ALA A 409 -10.55 -6.63 -4.46
N THR A 410 -10.05 -6.66 -3.22
CA THR A 410 -10.45 -5.71 -2.17
C THR A 410 -9.50 -4.52 -2.03
N GLY A 411 -8.27 -4.63 -2.56
CA GLY A 411 -7.23 -3.61 -2.43
C GLY A 411 -6.71 -3.47 -1.00
N THR A 412 -6.79 -4.51 -0.17
CA THR A 412 -6.32 -4.46 1.21
C THR A 412 -5.74 -5.79 1.70
N SER A 413 -4.52 -5.73 2.20
CA SER A 413 -3.91 -6.85 2.90
C SER A 413 -4.56 -7.09 4.27
N TRP A 414 -4.81 -6.01 5.02
CA TRP A 414 -5.32 -6.05 6.40
C TRP A 414 -6.67 -6.74 6.50
N GLY A 415 -7.62 -6.36 5.65
CA GLY A 415 -8.93 -7.01 5.57
C GLY A 415 -8.82 -8.48 5.18
N THR A 416 -7.90 -8.81 4.29
CA THR A 416 -7.71 -10.18 3.79
C THR A 416 -7.16 -11.11 4.86
N PHE A 417 -6.05 -10.78 5.52
CA PHE A 417 -5.52 -11.67 6.54
C PHE A 417 -6.37 -11.68 7.81
N GLY A 418 -7.05 -10.58 8.14
CA GLY A 418 -8.02 -10.52 9.24
C GLY A 418 -9.16 -11.52 9.10
N ILE A 419 -9.57 -11.85 7.88
CA ILE A 419 -10.56 -12.88 7.59
C ILE A 419 -9.94 -14.28 7.56
N LEU A 420 -8.80 -14.42 6.87
CA LEU A 420 -8.24 -15.74 6.60
C LEU A 420 -7.52 -16.37 7.80
N ILE A 421 -6.84 -15.57 8.64
CA ILE A 421 -6.08 -16.10 9.79
C ILE A 421 -6.97 -16.83 10.78
N PRO A 422 -8.12 -16.28 11.28
CA PRO A 422 -9.01 -17.02 12.18
C PRO A 422 -9.50 -18.34 11.57
N ILE A 423 -9.84 -18.35 10.27
CA ILE A 423 -10.27 -19.58 9.57
C ILE A 423 -9.18 -20.65 9.55
N VAL A 424 -7.93 -20.23 9.36
CA VAL A 424 -6.77 -21.13 9.35
C VAL A 424 -6.48 -21.66 10.75
N VAL A 425 -6.56 -20.81 11.78
CA VAL A 425 -6.40 -21.23 13.18
C VAL A 425 -7.44 -22.28 13.52
N ASP A 426 -8.72 -22.03 13.26
CA ASP A 426 -9.80 -22.98 13.50
C ASP A 426 -9.58 -24.33 12.78
N ALA A 427 -9.05 -24.29 11.55
CA ALA A 427 -8.87 -25.50 10.75
C ALA A 427 -7.69 -26.38 11.20
N PHE A 428 -6.63 -25.78 11.75
CA PHE A 428 -5.36 -26.48 11.98
C PHE A 428 -4.92 -26.57 13.46
N GLN A 429 -5.41 -25.71 14.37
CA GLN A 429 -4.96 -25.64 15.76
C GLN A 429 -4.95 -27.00 16.47
N ALA A 430 -6.00 -27.81 16.27
CA ALA A 430 -6.13 -29.11 16.90
C ALA A 430 -5.40 -30.26 16.17
N THR A 431 -4.87 -30.03 14.95
CA THR A 431 -4.42 -31.12 14.06
C THR A 431 -2.94 -31.10 13.74
N ASN A 432 -2.40 -29.97 13.31
CA ASN A 432 -0.99 -29.84 12.87
C ASN A 432 -0.46 -28.41 13.07
N PRO A 433 0.22 -28.11 14.20
CA PRO A 433 0.76 -26.77 14.48
C PRO A 433 1.75 -26.25 13.43
N THR A 434 2.60 -27.14 12.88
CA THR A 434 3.56 -26.72 11.83
C THR A 434 2.83 -26.29 10.56
N LEU A 435 1.83 -27.06 10.14
CA LEU A 435 1.06 -26.73 8.96
C LEU A 435 0.19 -25.47 9.17
N MET A 436 -0.29 -25.24 10.40
CA MET A 436 -0.96 -24.00 10.80
C MET A 436 -0.04 -22.80 10.61
N THR A 437 1.20 -22.85 11.11
CA THR A 437 2.18 -21.78 10.92
C THR A 437 2.45 -21.50 9.43
N ILE A 438 2.60 -22.55 8.62
CA ILE A 438 2.80 -22.40 7.16
C ILE A 438 1.57 -21.78 6.49
N ALA A 439 0.37 -22.19 6.91
CA ALA A 439 -0.88 -21.68 6.35
C ALA A 439 -1.15 -20.22 6.77
N ILE A 440 -0.84 -19.84 8.00
CA ILE A 440 -0.89 -18.42 8.46
C ILE A 440 0.11 -17.59 7.63
N SER A 441 1.34 -18.08 7.45
CA SER A 441 2.30 -17.41 6.57
C SER A 441 1.78 -17.28 5.14
N ALA A 442 1.09 -18.29 4.63
CA ALA A 442 0.46 -18.25 3.32
C ALA A 442 -0.68 -17.23 3.22
N CYS A 443 -1.47 -17.04 4.31
CA CYS A 443 -2.45 -15.96 4.40
C CYS A 443 -1.78 -14.60 4.27
N MET A 444 -0.76 -14.36 5.09
CA MET A 444 -0.02 -13.08 5.11
C MET A 444 0.64 -12.81 3.76
N ALA A 445 1.34 -13.79 3.20
CA ALA A 445 2.02 -13.68 1.92
C ALA A 445 1.04 -13.47 0.76
N GLY A 446 -0.08 -14.17 0.76
CA GLY A 446 -1.13 -14.04 -0.25
C GLY A 446 -1.80 -12.66 -0.19
N ALA A 447 -2.11 -12.19 1.02
CA ALA A 447 -2.67 -10.88 1.23
C ALA A 447 -1.74 -9.77 0.69
N VAL A 448 -0.45 -9.80 1.05
CA VAL A 448 0.54 -8.84 0.55
C VAL A 448 0.74 -8.96 -0.96
N CYS A 449 0.75 -10.17 -1.53
CA CYS A 449 0.90 -10.37 -2.96
C CYS A 449 -0.28 -9.78 -3.75
N GLY A 450 -1.50 -10.04 -3.31
CA GLY A 450 -2.71 -9.53 -3.97
C GLY A 450 -2.79 -8.02 -3.91
N ASP A 451 -2.53 -7.45 -2.76
CA ASP A 451 -2.47 -6.02 -2.51
C ASP A 451 -1.42 -5.35 -3.39
N HIS A 452 -0.18 -5.81 -3.35
CA HIS A 452 0.95 -5.37 -4.18
C HIS A 452 0.69 -5.47 -5.70
N CYS A 453 -0.26 -6.29 -6.15
CA CYS A 453 -0.68 -6.36 -7.55
C CYS A 453 -1.88 -5.45 -7.86
N SER A 454 -2.59 -4.96 -6.85
CA SER A 454 -3.89 -4.32 -7.01
C SER A 454 -3.78 -2.84 -7.36
N PRO A 455 -4.47 -2.37 -8.42
CA PRO A 455 -4.51 -0.94 -8.73
C PRO A 455 -5.41 -0.14 -7.78
N ILE A 456 -6.13 -0.79 -6.88
CA ILE A 456 -6.97 -0.14 -5.87
C ILE A 456 -6.37 -0.24 -4.46
N SER A 457 -5.15 -0.78 -4.35
CA SER A 457 -4.40 -0.84 -3.10
C SER A 457 -3.92 0.54 -2.68
N ASP A 458 -4.10 0.85 -1.42
CA ASP A 458 -3.65 2.09 -0.81
C ASP A 458 -2.11 2.20 -0.79
N THR A 459 -1.38 1.11 -0.52
CA THR A 459 0.09 1.10 -0.57
C THR A 459 0.62 1.35 -1.99
N THR A 460 0.03 0.71 -3.00
CA THR A 460 0.38 0.92 -4.42
C THR A 460 0.08 2.37 -4.86
N ILE A 461 -1.01 2.95 -4.38
CA ILE A 461 -1.36 4.36 -4.61
C ILE A 461 -0.32 5.28 -3.96
N MET A 462 0.05 5.02 -2.71
CA MET A 462 1.05 5.80 -1.98
C MET A 462 2.46 5.67 -2.56
N ALA A 463 2.86 4.48 -3.02
CA ALA A 463 4.13 4.29 -3.72
C ALA A 463 4.19 5.11 -5.01
N SER A 464 3.07 5.16 -5.76
CA SER A 464 2.94 6.04 -6.92
C SER A 464 3.11 7.51 -6.57
N ALA A 465 2.46 7.95 -5.48
CA ALA A 465 2.54 9.32 -4.99
C ALA A 465 3.96 9.66 -4.49
N GLY A 466 4.59 8.78 -3.72
CA GLY A 466 5.96 8.93 -3.24
C GLY A 466 6.98 9.06 -4.38
N ALA A 467 6.86 8.21 -5.39
CA ALA A 467 7.68 8.26 -6.59
C ALA A 467 7.28 9.40 -7.55
N GLN A 468 6.11 10.02 -7.36
CA GLN A 468 5.48 10.90 -8.33
C GLN A 468 5.37 10.25 -9.72
N CYS A 469 4.89 9.03 -9.75
CA CYS A 469 4.65 8.22 -10.94
C CYS A 469 3.17 8.21 -11.27
N ASN A 470 2.82 8.14 -12.57
CA ASN A 470 1.44 7.81 -12.93
C ASN A 470 1.07 6.44 -12.36
N HIS A 471 -0.06 6.37 -11.65
CA HIS A 471 -0.47 5.19 -10.89
C HIS A 471 -0.65 3.95 -11.78
N VAL A 472 -1.31 4.08 -12.94
CA VAL A 472 -1.49 2.95 -13.87
C VAL A 472 -0.17 2.48 -14.46
N ASN A 473 0.77 3.40 -14.72
CA ASN A 473 2.12 3.04 -15.15
C ASN A 473 2.84 2.23 -14.07
N HIS A 474 2.74 2.65 -12.81
CA HIS A 474 3.30 1.88 -11.70
C HIS A 474 2.72 0.47 -11.65
N VAL A 475 1.39 0.33 -11.56
CA VAL A 475 0.71 -0.97 -11.51
C VAL A 475 1.09 -1.86 -12.69
N SER A 476 0.97 -1.33 -13.92
CA SER A 476 1.22 -2.12 -15.13
C SER A 476 2.68 -2.55 -15.29
N THR A 477 3.64 -1.82 -14.74
CA THR A 477 5.07 -2.14 -14.80
C THR A 477 5.50 -3.09 -13.69
N GLN A 478 4.88 -3.02 -12.53
CA GLN A 478 5.16 -3.88 -11.39
C GLN A 478 4.55 -5.29 -11.54
N LEU A 479 3.37 -5.37 -12.15
CA LEU A 479 2.60 -6.62 -12.26
C LEU A 479 3.39 -7.82 -12.81
N PRO A 480 4.21 -7.71 -13.89
CA PRO A 480 5.04 -8.82 -14.36
C PRO A 480 6.02 -9.34 -13.30
N TYR A 481 6.59 -8.47 -12.47
CA TYR A 481 7.51 -8.85 -11.39
C TYR A 481 6.75 -9.55 -10.26
N ALA A 482 5.69 -8.95 -9.77
CA ALA A 482 4.88 -9.48 -8.68
C ALA A 482 4.26 -10.85 -9.02
N VAL A 483 3.69 -11.00 -10.23
CA VAL A 483 3.12 -12.29 -10.69
C VAL A 483 4.19 -13.36 -10.84
N SER A 484 5.41 -13.01 -11.27
CA SER A 484 6.52 -13.98 -11.35
C SER A 484 6.90 -14.49 -9.95
N VAL A 485 7.01 -13.61 -8.96
CA VAL A 485 7.27 -13.99 -7.56
C VAL A 485 6.09 -14.78 -6.99
N ALA A 486 4.86 -14.40 -7.29
CA ALA A 486 3.66 -15.11 -6.86
C ALA A 486 3.62 -16.55 -7.35
N ALA A 487 3.92 -16.78 -8.64
CA ALA A 487 3.98 -18.12 -9.22
C ALA A 487 5.05 -18.99 -8.55
N ILE A 488 6.24 -18.43 -8.30
CA ILE A 488 7.31 -19.14 -7.59
C ILE A 488 6.93 -19.41 -6.14
N SER A 489 6.32 -18.44 -5.46
CA SER A 489 5.85 -18.59 -4.08
C SER A 489 4.78 -19.66 -3.96
N PHE A 490 3.84 -19.73 -4.91
CA PHE A 490 2.84 -20.80 -4.97
C PHE A 490 3.48 -22.19 -5.05
N ILE A 491 4.45 -22.39 -5.96
CA ILE A 491 5.21 -23.65 -6.05
C ILE A 491 5.94 -23.92 -4.73
N THR A 492 6.52 -22.89 -4.11
CA THR A 492 7.25 -23.03 -2.85
C THR A 492 6.30 -23.40 -1.70
N TYR A 493 5.06 -22.90 -1.67
CA TYR A 493 4.03 -23.31 -0.70
C TYR A 493 3.57 -24.76 -0.91
N ILE A 494 3.51 -25.26 -2.16
CA ILE A 494 3.28 -26.68 -2.41
C ILE A 494 4.41 -27.51 -1.77
N VAL A 495 5.66 -27.16 -2.01
CA VAL A 495 6.81 -27.86 -1.40
C VAL A 495 6.74 -27.78 0.12
N ALA A 496 6.46 -26.61 0.69
CA ALA A 496 6.39 -26.39 2.13
C ALA A 496 5.28 -27.22 2.80
N GLY A 497 4.14 -27.37 2.16
CA GLY A 497 3.03 -28.18 2.68
C GLY A 497 3.38 -29.67 2.82
N PHE A 498 4.21 -30.20 1.93
CA PHE A 498 4.67 -31.60 2.02
C PHE A 498 5.91 -31.78 2.91
N VAL A 499 6.88 -30.87 2.81
CA VAL A 499 8.18 -31.00 3.51
C VAL A 499 8.12 -30.43 4.93
N GLN A 500 7.25 -29.47 5.19
CA GLN A 500 7.04 -28.79 6.47
C GLN A 500 8.34 -28.21 7.10
N SER A 501 9.26 -27.74 6.26
CA SER A 501 10.54 -27.17 6.67
C SER A 501 10.90 -25.94 5.83
N ALA A 502 11.03 -24.79 6.49
CA ALA A 502 11.49 -23.56 5.83
C ALA A 502 12.92 -23.66 5.31
N TRP A 503 13.79 -24.43 6.00
CA TRP A 503 15.18 -24.64 5.61
C TRP A 503 15.34 -25.36 4.28
N ILE A 504 14.33 -26.07 3.80
CA ILE A 504 14.30 -26.72 2.50
C ILE A 504 13.49 -25.89 1.50
N SER A 505 12.30 -25.44 1.90
CA SER A 505 11.38 -24.77 1.00
C SER A 505 11.88 -23.41 0.54
N LEU A 506 12.42 -22.57 1.46
CA LEU A 506 12.93 -21.25 1.10
C LEU A 506 14.12 -21.30 0.12
N PRO A 507 15.17 -22.14 0.32
CA PRO A 507 16.21 -22.33 -0.70
C PRO A 507 15.69 -22.78 -2.06
N VAL A 508 14.66 -23.64 -2.11
CA VAL A 508 14.01 -24.02 -3.38
C VAL A 508 13.41 -22.79 -4.05
N GLY A 509 12.66 -21.96 -3.32
CA GLY A 509 12.10 -20.71 -3.85
C GLY A 509 13.18 -19.75 -4.36
N ILE A 510 14.27 -19.57 -3.61
CA ILE A 510 15.41 -18.74 -4.02
C ILE A 510 16.03 -19.24 -5.31
N VAL A 511 16.32 -20.55 -5.41
CA VAL A 511 16.90 -21.15 -6.63
C VAL A 511 15.97 -20.98 -7.83
N LEU A 512 14.66 -21.17 -7.65
CA LEU A 512 13.68 -20.94 -8.71
C LEU A 512 13.65 -19.47 -9.16
N THR A 513 13.69 -18.52 -8.22
CA THR A 513 13.71 -17.08 -8.50
C THR A 513 14.97 -16.70 -9.28
N LEU A 514 16.14 -17.12 -8.83
CA LEU A 514 17.41 -16.85 -9.51
C LEU A 514 17.46 -17.52 -10.90
N GLY A 515 17.00 -18.76 -11.00
CA GLY A 515 16.91 -19.48 -12.28
C GLY A 515 15.99 -18.79 -13.27
N TYR A 516 14.81 -18.34 -12.81
CA TYR A 516 13.89 -17.56 -13.63
C TYR A 516 14.54 -16.27 -14.15
N LEU A 517 15.20 -15.51 -13.28
CA LEU A 517 15.86 -14.25 -13.65
C LEU A 517 17.01 -14.46 -14.65
N ILE A 518 17.79 -15.53 -14.51
CA ILE A 518 18.84 -15.86 -15.49
C ILE A 518 18.23 -16.15 -16.87
N VAL A 519 17.11 -16.86 -16.92
CA VAL A 519 16.37 -17.10 -18.18
C VAL A 519 15.85 -15.80 -18.76
N MET A 520 15.26 -14.93 -17.94
CA MET A 520 14.76 -13.60 -18.39
C MET A 520 15.89 -12.71 -18.90
N LYS A 521 17.06 -12.74 -18.27
CA LYS A 521 18.25 -12.02 -18.74
C LYS A 521 18.64 -12.47 -20.15
N LYS A 522 18.80 -13.77 -20.36
CA LYS A 522 19.14 -14.32 -21.68
C LYS A 522 18.12 -13.94 -22.78
N ARG A 523 16.81 -13.93 -22.42
CA ARG A 523 15.74 -13.50 -23.36
C ARG A 523 15.77 -11.98 -23.65
N SER A 524 16.20 -11.18 -22.69
CA SER A 524 16.30 -9.72 -22.87
C SER A 524 17.51 -9.32 -23.70
N GLU A 525 18.56 -10.15 -23.75
CA GLU A 525 19.79 -9.94 -24.52
C GLU A 525 19.74 -10.55 -25.95
N ALA A 526 18.80 -11.47 -26.20
CA ALA A 526 18.52 -12.07 -27.51
C ALA A 526 17.53 -11.21 -28.33
#